data_224c4a0b04cb881dc4ec3f7fa5388fff
#
_entry.id   224c4a0b04cb881dc4ec3f7fa5388fff
#
_cell.length_a   1.000
_cell.length_b   1.000
_cell.length_c   1.000
_cell.angle_alpha   90.00
_cell.angle_beta   90.00
_cell.angle_gamma   90.00
#
_symmetry.space_group_name_H-M   'P 1'
#
loop_
_entity.id
_entity.type
_entity.pdbx_description
1 polymer ?
#
loop_
_entity_poly.entity_id
_entity_poly.type
_entity_poly.pdbx_seq_one_letter_code
_entity_poly.pdbx_strand_id
1 'polypeptide(L)'
;MPEGDGMGREIVNLENISVQYNGIPVLENISFAIEENDFLGIIGPNGGGKTTLLKLILGLVHPSRGTITVFGKPPAHSRSRIGYVPQHNLFDREFPISVWDVVLMGRFGKVGLFRPYGRGDKLRAEDALRQVGMWEHRNRQMGKLSGGEQQRVFIARALVSEPEILLLDEPTASVDTAHQTEFYELLANLRSKMAVVLVSHDISAVSVYVDKIACLNRQLYHHGSPEIEAGILEATYKCPVQMIAHGEIPHRVLKEH
;
A
#
# COMPACT_ATOMS: atom_id res chain seq x y z
N MET A 1 -33.34 -18.79 -10.49
CA MET A 1 -32.55 -17.54 -10.41
C MET A 1 -31.26 -17.89 -9.73
N PRO A 2 -30.08 -17.81 -10.36
CA PRO A 2 -28.83 -18.03 -9.67
C PRO A 2 -28.57 -16.84 -8.74
N GLU A 3 -28.33 -17.17 -7.48
CA GLU A 3 -27.88 -16.25 -6.46
C GLU A 3 -26.58 -15.60 -6.96
N GLY A 4 -26.56 -14.26 -7.01
CA GLY A 4 -25.40 -13.49 -7.37
C GLY A 4 -24.33 -13.67 -6.32
N ASP A 5 -23.26 -14.32 -6.71
CA ASP A 5 -21.99 -14.36 -5.98
C ASP A 5 -21.58 -12.92 -5.67
N GLY A 6 -21.33 -12.63 -4.38
CA GLY A 6 -21.05 -11.28 -3.89
C GLY A 6 -19.69 -10.77 -4.35
N MET A 7 -19.51 -10.54 -5.65
CA MET A 7 -18.38 -9.82 -6.18
C MET A 7 -18.43 -8.37 -5.68
N GLY A 8 -17.43 -7.96 -4.91
CA GLY A 8 -17.24 -6.59 -4.51
C GLY A 8 -17.13 -5.68 -5.75
N ARG A 9 -17.48 -4.40 -5.60
CA ARG A 9 -17.35 -3.44 -6.71
C ARG A 9 -15.87 -3.25 -7.04
N GLU A 10 -15.48 -3.47 -8.30
CA GLU A 10 -14.14 -3.17 -8.78
C GLU A 10 -13.85 -1.66 -8.69
N ILE A 11 -12.76 -1.31 -8.01
CA ILE A 11 -12.30 0.08 -7.86
C ILE A 11 -11.04 0.38 -8.66
N VAL A 12 -10.22 -0.64 -8.96
CA VAL A 12 -9.10 -0.55 -9.88
C VAL A 12 -9.20 -1.71 -10.86
N ASN A 13 -9.10 -1.42 -12.15
CA ASN A 13 -9.05 -2.44 -13.20
C ASN A 13 -7.84 -2.21 -14.10
N LEU A 14 -7.01 -3.23 -14.27
CA LEU A 14 -5.85 -3.26 -15.15
C LEU A 14 -6.09 -4.31 -16.25
N GLU A 15 -5.94 -3.92 -17.51
CA GLU A 15 -6.13 -4.79 -18.66
C GLU A 15 -4.90 -4.75 -19.57
N ASN A 16 -4.16 -5.86 -19.66
CA ASN A 16 -3.00 -6.07 -20.52
C ASN A 16 -1.93 -4.97 -20.41
N ILE A 17 -1.72 -4.49 -19.18
CA ILE A 17 -0.80 -3.39 -18.88
C ILE A 17 0.65 -3.80 -19.13
N SER A 18 1.36 -2.98 -19.92
CA SER A 18 2.82 -3.04 -20.04
C SER A 18 3.41 -1.66 -19.80
N VAL A 19 4.58 -1.60 -19.16
CA VAL A 19 5.34 -0.37 -18.89
C VAL A 19 6.81 -0.59 -19.23
N GLN A 20 7.40 0.41 -19.89
CA GLN A 20 8.82 0.43 -20.25
C GLN A 20 9.44 1.76 -19.85
N TYR A 21 10.69 1.73 -19.38
CA TYR A 21 11.53 2.92 -19.21
C TYR A 21 12.74 2.82 -20.13
N ASN A 22 12.89 3.77 -21.02
CA ASN A 22 13.98 3.80 -22.02
C ASN A 22 14.08 2.49 -22.83
N GLY A 23 12.93 1.91 -23.20
CA GLY A 23 12.89 0.64 -23.94
C GLY A 23 13.06 -0.61 -23.07
N ILE A 24 13.34 -0.49 -21.78
CA ILE A 24 13.50 -1.62 -20.86
C ILE A 24 12.14 -1.94 -20.24
N PRO A 25 11.61 -3.17 -20.42
CA PRO A 25 10.34 -3.56 -19.86
C PRO A 25 10.43 -3.69 -18.33
N VAL A 26 9.46 -3.10 -17.62
CA VAL A 26 9.32 -3.15 -16.16
C VAL A 26 8.06 -3.88 -15.74
N LEU A 27 6.98 -3.75 -16.51
CA LEU A 27 5.76 -4.52 -16.36
C LEU A 27 5.35 -5.06 -17.74
N GLU A 28 4.92 -6.30 -17.79
CA GLU A 28 4.58 -7.00 -19.02
C GLU A 28 3.25 -7.73 -18.87
N ASN A 29 2.24 -7.30 -19.63
CA ASN A 29 0.95 -7.96 -19.76
C ASN A 29 0.24 -8.23 -18.42
N ILE A 30 0.15 -7.23 -17.55
CA ILE A 30 -0.49 -7.33 -16.25
C ILE A 30 -2.00 -7.09 -16.39
N SER A 31 -2.81 -8.05 -15.91
CA SER A 31 -4.27 -7.92 -15.85
C SER A 31 -4.76 -8.43 -14.50
N PHE A 32 -5.40 -7.57 -13.72
CA PHE A 32 -6.14 -7.92 -12.50
C PHE A 32 -6.99 -6.74 -12.02
N ALA A 33 -7.90 -7.00 -11.09
CA ALA A 33 -8.75 -6.01 -10.47
C ALA A 33 -8.51 -5.93 -8.95
N ILE A 34 -8.82 -4.77 -8.37
CA ILE A 34 -8.91 -4.56 -6.93
C ILE A 34 -10.34 -4.14 -6.63
N GLU A 35 -10.95 -4.79 -5.65
CA GLU A 35 -12.32 -4.55 -5.22
C GLU A 35 -12.39 -3.64 -3.99
N GLU A 36 -13.58 -3.09 -3.73
CA GLU A 36 -13.85 -2.38 -2.47
C GLU A 36 -13.58 -3.29 -1.27
N ASN A 37 -12.91 -2.74 -0.26
CA ASN A 37 -12.54 -3.44 0.98
C ASN A 37 -11.54 -4.59 0.82
N ASP A 38 -10.90 -4.76 -0.34
CA ASP A 38 -9.79 -5.69 -0.48
C ASP A 38 -8.63 -5.31 0.45
N PHE A 39 -8.04 -6.30 1.11
CA PHE A 39 -6.71 -6.18 1.66
C PHE A 39 -5.76 -7.02 0.80
N LEU A 40 -5.12 -6.35 -0.17
CA LEU A 40 -4.25 -6.97 -1.16
C LEU A 40 -2.78 -6.79 -0.80
N GLY A 41 -2.04 -7.90 -0.67
CA GLY A 41 -0.59 -7.91 -0.60
C GLY A 41 0.04 -8.08 -1.98
N ILE A 42 0.91 -7.15 -2.41
CA ILE A 42 1.71 -7.30 -3.64
C ILE A 42 3.12 -7.68 -3.23
N ILE A 43 3.54 -8.88 -3.57
CA ILE A 43 4.83 -9.44 -3.21
C ILE A 43 5.69 -9.70 -4.46
N GLY A 44 7.00 -9.72 -4.27
CA GLY A 44 7.96 -10.00 -5.35
C GLY A 44 9.33 -9.42 -5.07
N PRO A 45 10.34 -9.76 -5.91
CA PRO A 45 11.70 -9.30 -5.71
C PRO A 45 11.86 -7.78 -5.89
N ASN A 46 12.98 -7.25 -5.42
CA ASN A 46 13.39 -5.88 -5.71
C ASN A 46 13.56 -5.70 -7.23
N GLY A 47 13.08 -4.59 -7.77
CA GLY A 47 13.05 -4.35 -9.21
C GLY A 47 11.97 -5.13 -9.98
N GLY A 48 11.10 -5.91 -9.31
CA GLY A 48 9.99 -6.65 -9.92
C GLY A 48 8.82 -5.81 -10.43
N GLY A 49 8.87 -4.47 -10.30
CA GLY A 49 7.83 -3.57 -10.83
C GLY A 49 6.77 -3.13 -9.82
N LYS A 50 6.85 -3.54 -8.55
CA LYS A 50 5.84 -3.26 -7.50
C LYS A 50 5.54 -1.76 -7.34
N THR A 51 6.56 -0.94 -7.11
CA THR A 51 6.41 0.53 -7.02
C THR A 51 5.90 1.14 -8.33
N THR A 52 6.30 0.58 -9.49
CA THR A 52 5.80 1.05 -10.80
C THR A 52 4.30 0.78 -10.94
N LEU A 53 3.82 -0.36 -10.45
CA LEU A 53 2.40 -0.69 -10.42
C LEU A 53 1.62 0.30 -9.54
N LEU A 54 2.12 0.65 -8.34
CA LEU A 54 1.50 1.69 -7.52
C LEU A 54 1.49 3.06 -8.22
N LYS A 55 2.58 3.42 -8.90
CA LYS A 55 2.66 4.66 -9.68
C LYS A 55 1.68 4.71 -10.86
N LEU A 56 1.37 3.57 -11.48
CA LEU A 56 0.30 3.46 -12.49
C LEU A 56 -1.06 3.75 -11.89
N ILE A 57 -1.40 3.13 -10.74
CA ILE A 57 -2.66 3.35 -10.03
C ILE A 57 -2.81 4.82 -9.61
N LEU A 58 -1.71 5.47 -9.23
CA LEU A 58 -1.66 6.91 -8.93
C LEU A 58 -1.73 7.80 -10.19
N GLY A 59 -1.61 7.23 -11.39
CA GLY A 59 -1.52 7.99 -12.64
C GLY A 59 -0.25 8.86 -12.73
N LEU A 60 0.83 8.46 -12.05
CA LEU A 60 2.15 9.11 -12.12
C LEU A 60 2.98 8.55 -13.27
N VAL A 61 2.63 7.37 -13.76
CA VAL A 61 3.22 6.70 -14.90
C VAL A 61 2.08 6.29 -15.85
N HIS A 62 2.33 6.36 -17.15
CA HIS A 62 1.39 5.89 -18.16
C HIS A 62 1.83 4.53 -18.70
N PRO A 63 0.89 3.61 -18.97
CA PRO A 63 1.22 2.34 -19.57
C PRO A 63 1.68 2.56 -21.03
N SER A 64 2.62 1.77 -21.52
CA SER A 64 3.00 1.71 -22.94
C SER A 64 2.00 0.90 -23.77
N ARG A 65 1.27 -0.03 -23.13
CA ARG A 65 0.17 -0.83 -23.68
C ARG A 65 -0.85 -1.11 -22.60
N GLY A 66 -2.08 -1.43 -23.02
CA GLY A 66 -3.20 -1.76 -22.13
C GLY A 66 -3.92 -0.54 -21.57
N THR A 67 -4.91 -0.79 -20.74
CA THR A 67 -5.75 0.22 -20.12
C THR A 67 -5.84 0.04 -18.62
N ILE A 68 -5.85 1.16 -17.89
CA ILE A 68 -6.07 1.17 -16.44
C ILE A 68 -7.18 2.16 -16.11
N THR A 69 -8.12 1.73 -15.29
CA THR A 69 -9.12 2.60 -14.69
C THR A 69 -9.09 2.51 -13.17
N VAL A 70 -9.35 3.64 -12.53
CA VAL A 70 -9.48 3.75 -11.07
C VAL A 70 -10.80 4.44 -10.79
N PHE A 71 -11.70 3.73 -10.08
CA PHE A 71 -13.10 4.14 -9.89
C PHE A 71 -13.83 4.42 -11.22
N GLY A 72 -13.54 3.61 -12.25
CA GLY A 72 -14.11 3.74 -13.60
C GLY A 72 -13.62 4.95 -14.40
N LYS A 73 -12.56 5.63 -13.97
CA LYS A 73 -11.98 6.82 -14.60
C LYS A 73 -10.47 6.64 -14.83
N PRO A 74 -9.86 7.42 -15.75
CA PRO A 74 -8.40 7.47 -15.83
C PRO A 74 -7.78 7.82 -14.47
N PRO A 75 -6.66 7.19 -14.05
CA PRO A 75 -6.09 7.32 -12.70
C PRO A 75 -5.88 8.76 -12.24
N ALA A 76 -5.41 9.64 -13.14
CA ALA A 76 -5.14 11.04 -12.81
C ALA A 76 -6.38 11.80 -12.25
N HIS A 77 -7.59 11.39 -12.62
CA HIS A 77 -8.85 11.98 -12.15
C HIS A 77 -9.33 11.42 -10.81
N SER A 78 -8.68 10.39 -10.32
CA SER A 78 -9.07 9.66 -9.10
C SER A 78 -8.13 9.87 -7.91
N ARG A 79 -7.05 10.66 -8.07
CA ARG A 79 -6.00 10.87 -7.07
C ARG A 79 -6.52 11.36 -5.71
N SER A 80 -7.56 12.18 -5.68
CA SER A 80 -8.14 12.69 -4.44
C SER A 80 -8.85 11.64 -3.59
N ARG A 81 -9.07 10.45 -4.16
CA ARG A 81 -9.68 9.26 -3.52
C ARG A 81 -8.64 8.22 -3.13
N ILE A 82 -7.36 8.48 -3.40
CA ILE A 82 -6.24 7.56 -3.14
C ILE A 82 -5.36 8.13 -2.04
N GLY A 83 -5.16 7.38 -0.97
CA GLY A 83 -4.11 7.62 0.01
C GLY A 83 -2.83 6.90 -0.43
N TYR A 84 -1.67 7.54 -0.29
CA TYR A 84 -0.40 6.93 -0.65
C TYR A 84 0.67 7.18 0.43
N VAL A 85 1.31 6.10 0.82
CA VAL A 85 2.48 6.11 1.73
C VAL A 85 3.67 5.51 0.97
N PRO A 86 4.64 6.34 0.56
CA PRO A 86 5.82 5.89 -0.19
C PRO A 86 6.82 5.16 0.71
N GLN A 87 7.67 4.31 0.12
CA GLN A 87 8.73 3.56 0.77
C GLN A 87 9.70 4.46 1.55
N HIS A 88 10.13 5.57 0.94
CA HIS A 88 11.03 6.53 1.55
C HIS A 88 10.31 7.85 1.76
N ASN A 89 10.10 8.17 3.02
CA ASN A 89 9.69 9.51 3.41
C ASN A 89 10.96 10.30 3.71
N LEU A 90 11.52 10.90 2.65
CA LEU A 90 12.64 11.84 2.81
C LEU A 90 12.11 13.09 3.53
N PHE A 91 12.39 13.17 4.81
CA PHE A 91 12.19 14.39 5.55
C PHE A 91 13.43 14.67 6.39
N ASP A 92 13.79 15.94 6.52
CA ASP A 92 14.88 16.37 7.37
C ASP A 92 14.45 16.20 8.84
N ARG A 93 15.15 15.32 9.58
CA ARG A 93 14.85 15.05 10.99
C ARG A 93 15.06 16.25 11.89
N GLU A 94 15.89 17.20 11.48
CA GLU A 94 16.14 18.44 12.21
C GLU A 94 15.07 19.51 11.94
N PHE A 95 14.27 19.34 10.86
CA PHE A 95 13.20 20.26 10.54
C PHE A 95 12.12 20.27 11.62
N PRO A 96 11.83 21.44 12.25
CA PRO A 96 10.97 21.51 13.42
C PRO A 96 9.48 21.49 13.07
N ILE A 97 9.01 20.41 12.43
CA ILE A 97 7.60 20.21 12.08
C ILE A 97 6.91 19.31 13.11
N SER A 98 5.71 19.69 13.53
CA SER A 98 4.91 18.86 14.43
C SER A 98 4.20 17.72 13.69
N VAL A 99 3.85 16.65 14.41
CA VAL A 99 3.00 15.57 13.94
C VAL A 99 1.68 16.12 13.39
N TRP A 100 1.09 17.08 14.07
CA TRP A 100 -0.15 17.74 13.66
C TRP A 100 -0.03 18.39 12.29
N ASP A 101 1.04 19.16 12.08
CA ASP A 101 1.24 19.86 10.81
C ASP A 101 1.48 18.88 9.65
N VAL A 102 2.23 17.79 9.89
CA VAL A 102 2.44 16.74 8.89
C VAL A 102 1.12 16.12 8.46
N VAL A 103 0.21 15.82 9.41
CA VAL A 103 -1.09 15.23 9.08
C VAL A 103 -1.97 16.22 8.34
N LEU A 104 -2.02 17.50 8.78
CA LEU A 104 -2.79 18.54 8.09
C LEU A 104 -2.34 18.76 6.64
N MET A 105 -1.04 18.57 6.32
CA MET A 105 -0.57 18.63 4.92
C MET A 105 -1.30 17.66 4.00
N GLY A 106 -1.81 16.53 4.51
CA GLY A 106 -2.60 15.60 3.72
C GLY A 106 -3.93 16.19 3.21
N ARG A 107 -4.39 17.31 3.79
CA ARG A 107 -5.59 18.04 3.33
C ARG A 107 -5.31 19.02 2.20
N PHE A 108 -4.03 19.29 1.91
CA PHE A 108 -3.64 20.32 0.92
C PHE A 108 -4.34 20.17 -0.43
N GLY A 109 -4.44 18.94 -0.94
CA GLY A 109 -5.09 18.66 -2.22
C GLY A 109 -6.59 18.99 -2.26
N LYS A 110 -7.26 19.02 -1.10
CA LYS A 110 -8.70 19.34 -0.99
C LYS A 110 -8.96 20.80 -0.61
N VAL A 111 -8.05 21.40 0.18
CA VAL A 111 -8.19 22.80 0.63
C VAL A 111 -7.69 23.77 -0.45
N GLY A 112 -6.64 23.40 -1.17
CA GLY A 112 -6.01 24.22 -2.21
C GLY A 112 -4.98 25.19 -1.67
N LEU A 113 -4.27 25.83 -2.60
CA LEU A 113 -3.23 26.82 -2.30
C LEU A 113 -3.85 28.11 -1.72
N PHE A 114 -3.19 28.68 -0.74
CA PHE A 114 -3.58 29.96 -0.11
C PHE A 114 -4.90 29.94 0.71
N ARG A 115 -5.45 28.79 1.02
CA ARG A 115 -6.60 28.69 1.92
C ARG A 115 -6.16 28.13 3.28
N PRO A 116 -6.57 28.75 4.42
CA PRO A 116 -6.29 28.21 5.75
C PRO A 116 -7.10 26.92 5.98
N TYR A 117 -6.54 25.99 6.76
CA TYR A 117 -7.26 24.82 7.21
C TYR A 117 -8.43 25.21 8.12
N GLY A 118 -9.64 24.83 7.74
CA GLY A 118 -10.86 25.09 8.47
C GLY A 118 -11.06 24.13 9.66
N ARG A 119 -12.16 24.36 10.40
CA ARG A 119 -12.55 23.48 11.53
C ARG A 119 -12.74 22.03 11.09
N GLY A 120 -13.34 21.80 9.93
CA GLY A 120 -13.56 20.45 9.38
C GLY A 120 -12.24 19.72 9.06
N ASP A 121 -11.22 20.43 8.54
CA ASP A 121 -9.91 19.83 8.26
C ASP A 121 -9.20 19.42 9.55
N LYS A 122 -9.30 20.25 10.59
CA LYS A 122 -8.74 19.99 11.92
C LYS A 122 -9.40 18.77 12.59
N LEU A 123 -10.73 18.63 12.49
CA LEU A 123 -11.44 17.45 13.01
C LEU A 123 -10.99 16.17 12.29
N ARG A 124 -10.85 16.20 10.96
CA ARG A 124 -10.36 15.06 10.20
C ARG A 124 -8.91 14.68 10.56
N ALA A 125 -8.06 15.68 10.82
CA ALA A 125 -6.70 15.43 11.28
C ALA A 125 -6.67 14.78 12.68
N GLU A 126 -7.54 15.22 13.57
CA GLU A 126 -7.73 14.60 14.89
C GLU A 126 -8.19 13.15 14.75
N ASP A 127 -9.23 12.91 13.96
CA ASP A 127 -9.75 11.55 13.71
C ASP A 127 -8.70 10.63 13.10
N ALA A 128 -7.93 11.09 12.11
CA ALA A 128 -6.85 10.33 11.51
C ALA A 128 -5.75 9.97 12.52
N LEU A 129 -5.34 10.92 13.37
CA LEU A 129 -4.36 10.68 14.42
C LEU A 129 -4.87 9.71 15.49
N ARG A 130 -6.16 9.76 15.85
CA ARG A 130 -6.78 8.81 16.77
C ARG A 130 -6.83 7.41 16.17
N GLN A 131 -7.17 7.26 14.89
CA GLN A 131 -7.20 5.97 14.19
C GLN A 131 -5.84 5.26 14.20
N VAL A 132 -4.74 5.99 14.14
CA VAL A 132 -3.38 5.41 14.17
C VAL A 132 -2.74 5.43 15.57
N GLY A 133 -3.45 5.86 16.62
CA GLY A 133 -2.95 5.91 18.01
C GLY A 133 -1.92 7.01 18.27
N MET A 134 -1.88 8.06 17.44
CA MET A 134 -0.85 9.12 17.54
C MET A 134 -1.39 10.46 18.07
N TRP A 135 -2.65 10.53 18.51
CA TRP A 135 -3.26 11.78 18.98
C TRP A 135 -2.51 12.45 20.12
N GLU A 136 -2.07 11.69 21.13
CA GLU A 136 -1.34 12.23 22.28
C GLU A 136 0.06 12.77 21.90
N HIS A 137 0.58 12.35 20.75
CA HIS A 137 1.87 12.79 20.21
C HIS A 137 1.75 13.94 19.21
N ARG A 138 0.55 14.50 18.96
CA ARG A 138 0.29 15.52 17.93
C ARG A 138 1.19 16.75 17.98
N ASN A 139 1.64 17.15 19.16
CA ASN A 139 2.52 18.31 19.36
C ASN A 139 4.02 17.96 19.36
N ARG A 140 4.37 16.65 19.28
CA ARG A 140 5.78 16.25 19.20
C ARG A 140 6.36 16.57 17.83
N GLN A 141 7.64 16.86 17.82
CA GLN A 141 8.39 17.04 16.57
C GLN A 141 8.55 15.69 15.85
N MET A 142 8.30 15.67 14.55
CA MET A 142 8.36 14.47 13.72
C MET A 142 9.70 13.72 13.81
N GLY A 143 10.82 14.47 13.83
CA GLY A 143 12.17 13.91 13.94
C GLY A 143 12.49 13.20 15.25
N LYS A 144 11.69 13.42 16.30
CA LYS A 144 11.85 12.80 17.63
C LYS A 144 11.04 11.52 17.82
N LEU A 145 10.33 11.08 16.78
CA LEU A 145 9.54 9.86 16.78
C LEU A 145 10.41 8.66 16.38
N SER A 146 10.06 7.46 16.88
CA SER A 146 10.58 6.19 16.37
C SER A 146 10.15 5.97 14.91
N GLY A 147 10.80 5.05 14.19
CA GLY A 147 10.43 4.72 12.81
C GLY A 147 8.98 4.25 12.69
N GLY A 148 8.51 3.41 13.60
CA GLY A 148 7.12 2.94 13.63
C GLY A 148 6.11 4.06 13.93
N GLU A 149 6.41 4.97 14.87
CA GLU A 149 5.58 6.15 15.14
C GLU A 149 5.52 7.08 13.92
N GLN A 150 6.66 7.32 13.25
CA GLN A 150 6.69 8.11 12.00
C GLN A 150 5.81 7.48 10.92
N GLN A 151 5.88 6.16 10.78
CA GLN A 151 5.09 5.43 9.80
C GLN A 151 3.58 5.56 10.08
N ARG A 152 3.16 5.46 11.35
CA ARG A 152 1.77 5.73 11.76
C ARG A 152 1.33 7.15 11.41
N VAL A 153 2.20 8.16 11.59
CA VAL A 153 1.90 9.55 11.21
C VAL A 153 1.76 9.71 9.70
N PHE A 154 2.58 9.01 8.88
CA PHE A 154 2.43 9.04 7.43
C PHE A 154 1.14 8.36 6.96
N ILE A 155 0.70 7.30 7.65
CA ILE A 155 -0.63 6.72 7.40
C ILE A 155 -1.71 7.75 7.75
N ALA A 156 -1.66 8.41 8.92
CA ALA A 156 -2.63 9.44 9.29
C ALA A 156 -2.69 10.57 8.25
N ARG A 157 -1.52 11.00 7.72
CA ARG A 157 -1.45 11.98 6.62
C ARG A 157 -2.15 11.49 5.35
N ALA A 158 -2.10 10.21 5.05
CA ALA A 158 -2.84 9.65 3.91
C ALA A 158 -4.34 9.57 4.22
N LEU A 159 -4.72 9.13 5.43
CA LEU A 159 -6.11 8.95 5.86
C LEU A 159 -6.89 10.26 5.98
N VAL A 160 -6.24 11.37 6.33
CA VAL A 160 -6.90 12.67 6.53
C VAL A 160 -7.61 13.18 5.28
N SER A 161 -7.25 12.68 4.10
CA SER A 161 -7.95 12.96 2.84
C SER A 161 -9.22 12.12 2.65
N GLU A 162 -9.54 11.21 3.58
CA GLU A 162 -10.68 10.27 3.49
C GLU A 162 -10.62 9.46 2.18
N PRO A 163 -9.54 8.68 1.97
CA PRO A 163 -9.38 7.90 0.75
C PRO A 163 -10.32 6.69 0.72
N GLU A 164 -10.60 6.18 -0.48
CA GLU A 164 -11.34 4.93 -0.69
C GLU A 164 -10.39 3.75 -0.98
N ILE A 165 -9.13 4.05 -1.27
CA ILE A 165 -8.03 3.08 -1.37
C ILE A 165 -6.76 3.65 -0.74
N LEU A 166 -6.06 2.85 0.06
CA LEU A 166 -4.77 3.19 0.67
C LEU A 166 -3.68 2.32 0.05
N LEU A 167 -2.71 2.96 -0.59
CA LEU A 167 -1.54 2.31 -1.18
C LEU A 167 -0.33 2.51 -0.27
N LEU A 168 0.34 1.41 0.11
CA LEU A 168 1.53 1.44 0.95
C LEU A 168 2.69 0.74 0.22
N ASP A 169 3.80 1.44 0.06
CA ASP A 169 5.01 0.93 -0.60
C ASP A 169 6.07 0.60 0.44
N GLU A 170 6.25 -0.68 0.75
CA GLU A 170 7.19 -1.25 1.75
C GLU A 170 7.14 -0.52 3.13
N PRO A 171 5.96 -0.38 3.75
CA PRO A 171 5.79 0.47 4.92
C PRO A 171 6.49 -0.06 6.18
N THR A 172 6.84 -1.34 6.24
CA THR A 172 7.47 -1.97 7.42
C THR A 172 8.99 -1.92 7.42
N ALA A 173 9.62 -1.36 6.37
CA ALA A 173 11.09 -1.29 6.27
C ALA A 173 11.77 -0.54 7.45
N SER A 174 11.03 0.33 8.15
CA SER A 174 11.50 1.11 9.31
C SER A 174 10.86 0.70 10.64
N VAL A 175 10.06 -0.38 10.64
CA VAL A 175 9.36 -0.89 11.82
C VAL A 175 10.10 -2.12 12.35
N ASP A 176 10.45 -2.12 13.64
CA ASP A 176 11.04 -3.30 14.26
C ASP A 176 10.02 -4.46 14.33
N THR A 177 10.53 -5.70 14.37
CA THR A 177 9.70 -6.91 14.34
C THR A 177 8.69 -6.99 15.49
N ALA A 178 9.01 -6.42 16.66
CA ALA A 178 8.13 -6.44 17.83
C ALA A 178 6.84 -5.60 17.61
N HIS A 179 6.92 -4.54 16.77
CA HIS A 179 5.79 -3.65 16.48
C HIS A 179 5.13 -3.92 15.12
N GLN A 180 5.63 -4.88 14.34
CA GLN A 180 5.04 -5.21 13.04
C GLN A 180 3.62 -5.78 13.17
N THR A 181 3.36 -6.62 14.17
CA THR A 181 2.03 -7.18 14.43
C THR A 181 0.99 -6.08 14.61
N GLU A 182 1.23 -5.13 15.52
CA GLU A 182 0.33 -3.99 15.76
C GLU A 182 0.12 -3.13 14.50
N PHE A 183 1.15 -3.03 13.67
CA PHE A 183 1.08 -2.30 12.41
C PHE A 183 0.16 -3.00 11.39
N TYR A 184 0.27 -4.32 11.24
CA TYR A 184 -0.61 -5.08 10.35
C TYR A 184 -2.05 -5.13 10.87
N GLU A 185 -2.27 -5.24 12.18
CA GLU A 185 -3.59 -5.14 12.80
C GLU A 185 -4.23 -3.78 12.54
N LEU A 186 -3.46 -2.69 12.62
CA LEU A 186 -3.94 -1.35 12.23
C LEU A 186 -4.43 -1.34 10.78
N LEU A 187 -3.66 -1.89 9.83
CA LEU A 187 -4.05 -1.96 8.42
C LEU A 187 -5.28 -2.85 8.21
N ALA A 188 -5.35 -4.00 8.88
CA ALA A 188 -6.51 -4.89 8.84
C ALA A 188 -7.80 -4.19 9.34
N ASN A 189 -7.70 -3.34 10.36
CA ASN A 189 -8.84 -2.57 10.84
C ASN A 189 -9.30 -1.50 9.83
N LEU A 190 -8.38 -0.93 9.05
CA LEU A 190 -8.72 0.07 8.02
C LEU A 190 -9.48 -0.54 6.84
N ARG A 191 -9.31 -1.83 6.53
CA ARG A 191 -9.99 -2.50 5.40
C ARG A 191 -11.52 -2.45 5.50
N SER A 192 -12.07 -2.35 6.69
CA SER A 192 -13.53 -2.20 6.88
C SER A 192 -14.09 -0.89 6.31
N LYS A 193 -13.24 0.06 5.97
CA LYS A 193 -13.61 1.40 5.50
C LYS A 193 -13.11 1.70 4.09
N MET A 194 -12.07 1.02 3.62
CA MET A 194 -11.42 1.27 2.34
C MET A 194 -10.62 0.06 1.89
N ALA A 195 -10.33 -0.05 0.60
CA ALA A 195 -9.35 -1.03 0.13
C ALA A 195 -7.94 -0.66 0.61
N VAL A 196 -7.14 -1.68 0.96
CA VAL A 196 -5.74 -1.51 1.37
C VAL A 196 -4.86 -2.33 0.43
N VAL A 197 -3.87 -1.69 -0.19
CA VAL A 197 -2.87 -2.34 -1.04
C VAL A 197 -1.51 -2.17 -0.41
N LEU A 198 -0.90 -3.27 -0.05
CA LEU A 198 0.39 -3.31 0.62
C LEU A 198 1.44 -3.95 -0.29
N VAL A 199 2.47 -3.20 -0.66
CA VAL A 199 3.67 -3.74 -1.31
C VAL A 199 4.65 -4.16 -0.24
N SER A 200 5.14 -5.41 -0.31
CA SER A 200 6.16 -5.94 0.59
C SER A 200 7.08 -6.94 -0.11
N HIS A 201 8.27 -7.14 0.43
CA HIS A 201 9.14 -8.25 0.09
C HIS A 201 9.07 -9.38 1.15
N ASP A 202 8.41 -9.15 2.28
CA ASP A 202 8.19 -10.14 3.34
C ASP A 202 6.86 -10.86 3.16
N ILE A 203 6.94 -12.07 2.57
CA ILE A 203 5.78 -12.91 2.30
C ILE A 203 5.15 -13.41 3.59
N SER A 204 5.99 -13.79 4.58
CA SER A 204 5.53 -14.47 5.78
C SER A 204 4.67 -13.56 6.64
N ALA A 205 5.08 -12.30 6.80
CA ALA A 205 4.29 -11.33 7.54
C ALA A 205 3.00 -10.93 6.80
N VAL A 206 3.08 -10.74 5.46
CA VAL A 206 1.92 -10.26 4.68
C VAL A 206 0.82 -11.32 4.59
N SER A 207 1.16 -12.60 4.33
CA SER A 207 0.18 -13.67 4.08
C SER A 207 -0.79 -13.94 5.24
N VAL A 208 -0.41 -13.58 6.46
CA VAL A 208 -1.25 -13.76 7.67
C VAL A 208 -2.41 -12.75 7.74
N TYR A 209 -2.20 -11.54 7.18
CA TYR A 209 -3.13 -10.42 7.39
C TYR A 209 -3.96 -10.04 6.18
N VAL A 210 -3.51 -10.41 4.96
CA VAL A 210 -4.17 -10.01 3.72
C VAL A 210 -5.23 -11.03 3.27
N ASP A 211 -6.23 -10.57 2.53
CA ASP A 211 -7.26 -11.43 1.95
C ASP A 211 -6.84 -12.00 0.58
N LYS A 212 -6.04 -11.22 -0.16
CA LYS A 212 -5.57 -11.58 -1.50
C LYS A 212 -4.07 -11.28 -1.63
N ILE A 213 -3.36 -12.08 -2.42
CA ILE A 213 -1.96 -11.85 -2.76
C ILE A 213 -1.79 -11.77 -4.27
N ALA A 214 -0.96 -10.83 -4.71
CA ALA A 214 -0.47 -10.72 -6.07
C ALA A 214 1.05 -10.93 -6.10
N CYS A 215 1.51 -12.00 -6.78
CA CYS A 215 2.93 -12.29 -6.96
C CYS A 215 3.43 -11.64 -8.23
N LEU A 216 4.28 -10.61 -8.11
CA LEU A 216 4.72 -9.76 -9.20
C LEU A 216 6.24 -9.80 -9.40
N ASN A 217 6.68 -10.16 -10.60
CA ASN A 217 8.05 -9.99 -11.07
C ASN A 217 8.04 -9.72 -12.57
N ARG A 218 7.89 -8.45 -12.96
CA ARG A 218 7.56 -7.95 -14.30
C ARG A 218 6.24 -8.47 -14.84
N GLN A 219 5.92 -9.73 -14.59
CA GLN A 219 4.67 -10.40 -14.92
C GLN A 219 3.92 -10.75 -13.63
N LEU A 220 2.63 -10.96 -13.75
CA LEU A 220 1.79 -11.42 -12.65
C LEU A 220 1.77 -12.96 -12.68
N TYR A 221 2.30 -13.58 -11.62
CA TYR A 221 2.35 -15.04 -11.49
C TYR A 221 1.18 -15.61 -10.70
N HIS A 222 0.62 -14.79 -9.79
CA HIS A 222 -0.55 -15.16 -8.99
C HIS A 222 -1.33 -13.91 -8.61
N HIS A 223 -2.67 -14.03 -8.56
CA HIS A 223 -3.56 -13.04 -7.97
C HIS A 223 -4.80 -13.77 -7.42
N GLY A 224 -4.99 -13.73 -6.10
CA GLY A 224 -6.11 -14.42 -5.44
C GLY A 224 -5.83 -14.72 -3.98
N SER A 225 -6.25 -15.91 -3.52
CA SER A 225 -6.07 -16.39 -2.14
C SER A 225 -4.65 -16.14 -1.60
N PRO A 226 -4.48 -15.85 -0.29
CA PRO A 226 -3.17 -15.74 0.34
C PRO A 226 -2.40 -17.07 0.39
N GLU A 227 -3.06 -18.19 0.12
CA GLU A 227 -2.40 -19.48 -0.03
C GLU A 227 -1.67 -19.56 -1.38
N ILE A 228 -0.33 -19.60 -1.31
CA ILE A 228 0.51 -19.59 -2.50
C ILE A 228 1.24 -20.92 -2.61
N GLU A 229 1.11 -21.59 -3.75
CA GLU A 229 1.87 -22.80 -4.07
C GLU A 229 3.38 -22.49 -4.18
N ALA A 230 4.22 -23.42 -3.72
CA ALA A 230 5.68 -23.26 -3.77
C ALA A 230 6.20 -22.96 -5.17
N GLY A 231 5.64 -23.60 -6.22
CA GLY A 231 6.01 -23.35 -7.60
C GLY A 231 5.76 -21.93 -8.09
N ILE A 232 4.72 -21.25 -7.58
CA ILE A 232 4.44 -19.85 -7.90
C ILE A 232 5.51 -18.95 -7.28
N LEU A 233 5.94 -19.23 -6.04
CA LEU A 233 7.00 -18.49 -5.39
C LEU A 233 8.34 -18.66 -6.11
N GLU A 234 8.69 -19.89 -6.50
CA GLU A 234 9.90 -20.17 -7.28
C GLU A 234 9.89 -19.43 -8.62
N ALA A 235 8.76 -19.43 -9.33
CA ALA A 235 8.61 -18.70 -10.58
C ALA A 235 8.74 -17.18 -10.38
N THR A 236 8.15 -16.65 -9.30
CA THR A 236 8.17 -15.21 -8.99
C THR A 236 9.57 -14.73 -8.61
N TYR A 237 10.27 -15.48 -7.74
CA TYR A 237 11.58 -15.09 -7.20
C TYR A 237 12.75 -15.63 -8.02
N LYS A 238 12.50 -16.54 -8.98
CA LYS A 238 13.51 -17.21 -9.84
C LYS A 238 14.59 -17.91 -9.03
N CYS A 239 14.26 -18.42 -7.85
CA CYS A 239 15.15 -19.21 -7.00
C CYS A 239 14.30 -20.23 -6.21
N PRO A 240 14.88 -21.38 -5.83
CA PRO A 240 14.21 -22.31 -4.93
C PRO A 240 13.82 -21.63 -3.64
N VAL A 241 12.54 -21.73 -3.27
CA VAL A 241 12.00 -21.15 -2.03
C VAL A 241 11.49 -22.30 -1.18
N GLN A 242 12.01 -22.44 0.03
CA GLN A 242 11.51 -23.39 1.00
C GLN A 242 10.80 -22.62 2.12
N MET A 243 9.52 -22.91 2.32
CA MET A 243 8.76 -22.40 3.47
C MET A 243 8.96 -23.34 4.64
N ILE A 244 9.51 -22.85 5.74
CA ILE A 244 9.64 -23.60 6.99
C ILE A 244 8.64 -23.01 7.97
N ALA A 245 7.71 -23.84 8.45
CA ALA A 245 6.79 -23.46 9.53
C ALA A 245 7.39 -23.87 10.85
N HIS A 246 7.60 -22.93 11.76
CA HIS A 246 7.87 -23.15 13.17
C HIS A 246 6.71 -22.56 13.96
N GLY A 247 5.79 -23.43 14.42
CA GLY A 247 4.54 -23.01 15.06
C GLY A 247 3.47 -22.57 14.08
N GLU A 248 2.64 -21.61 14.48
CA GLU A 248 1.50 -21.14 13.68
C GLU A 248 1.89 -20.18 12.52
N ILE A 249 3.13 -19.70 12.49
CA ILE A 249 3.61 -18.74 11.48
C ILE A 249 4.70 -19.39 10.63
N PRO A 250 4.54 -19.55 9.32
CA PRO A 250 5.58 -20.07 8.43
C PRO A 250 6.71 -19.03 8.24
N HIS A 251 7.95 -19.49 8.37
CA HIS A 251 9.14 -18.69 8.07
C HIS A 251 9.76 -19.13 6.73
N ARG A 252 10.32 -18.16 6.00
CA ARG A 252 10.99 -18.39 4.74
C ARG A 252 12.47 -18.66 4.97
N VAL A 253 13.00 -19.73 4.38
CA VAL A 253 14.44 -19.99 4.26
C VAL A 253 14.79 -20.21 2.79
N LEU A 254 15.78 -19.48 2.28
CA LEU A 254 16.37 -19.72 0.96
C LEU A 254 17.28 -20.94 1.08
N LYS A 255 17.21 -21.87 0.13
CA LYS A 255 18.24 -22.91 0.01
C LYS A 255 19.55 -22.24 -0.39
N GLU A 256 20.62 -22.51 0.35
CA GLU A 256 21.98 -22.12 -0.06
C GLU A 256 22.33 -22.81 -1.41
N HIS A 257 23.00 -22.07 -2.27
CA HIS A 257 23.48 -22.54 -3.57
C HIS A 257 24.78 -23.32 -3.42
#